data_3be8190c266ca3eac24f501a9e463381
#
_entry.id   3be8190c266ca3eac24f501a9e463381
#
_cell.length_a   1.000
_cell.length_b   1.000
_cell.length_c   1.000
_cell.angle_alpha   90.00
_cell.angle_beta   90.00
_cell.angle_gamma   90.00
#
_symmetry.space_group_name_H-M   'P 1'
#
loop_
_entity.id
_entity.type
_entity.pdbx_description
1 polymer ?
#
loop_
_entity_poly.entity_id
_entity_poly.type
_entity_poly.pdbx_seq_one_letter_code
_entity_poly.pdbx_strand_id
1 'polypeptide(L)'
;MTTPDADRRLLLVHAHPDDETIGTGATMAKYAHEGAHVTLVTCTLGEEGEIVVDEHAHHAADRNDTLGQHRATELADAMVALGVTDHRLLGHAGKYRDSGMMGTPDNDDPASFWRADLLAAAADLVAVIREVRPQVLVTYDDFGGYGHPDHIQAHRVAMYGTMLAAAPSFRPDLGAAWDVAKVYWSAFPRSFIRAGIEAMRAAGDSSGFATMDPDDIPFAVDDELVSTVVHAEPYFERKMDAMRAHATQISVEDGFFALSNNLGSQAIGVEFYRLVRGRAGGEPDADGRETDLFAGI
;
A
#
# COMPACT_ATOMS: atom_id res chain seq x y z
N MET A 1 24.23 -16.14 -3.31
CA MET A 1 23.88 -16.55 -1.92
C MET A 1 22.59 -15.84 -1.62
N THR A 2 21.49 -16.56 -1.43
CA THR A 2 20.22 -15.99 -0.97
C THR A 2 20.39 -15.61 0.50
N THR A 3 20.06 -14.38 0.87
CA THR A 3 19.93 -13.97 2.27
C THR A 3 19.00 -14.95 2.97
N PRO A 4 19.33 -15.48 4.15
CA PRO A 4 18.37 -16.30 4.89
C PRO A 4 17.06 -15.53 5.08
N ASP A 5 15.91 -16.18 4.91
CA ASP A 5 14.60 -15.51 4.94
C ASP A 5 14.37 -14.72 6.24
N ALA A 6 14.92 -15.18 7.36
CA ALA A 6 14.86 -14.49 8.65
C ALA A 6 15.62 -13.13 8.69
N ASP A 7 16.49 -12.85 7.72
CA ASP A 7 17.21 -11.56 7.61
C ASP A 7 16.54 -10.59 6.64
N ARG A 8 15.48 -11.01 5.95
CA ARG A 8 14.73 -10.16 5.02
C ARG A 8 13.83 -9.20 5.79
N ARG A 9 13.93 -7.91 5.50
CA ARG A 9 13.14 -6.84 6.13
C ARG A 9 12.50 -5.99 5.04
N LEU A 10 11.17 -6.05 4.97
CA LEU A 10 10.32 -5.32 4.05
C LEU A 10 9.62 -4.20 4.81
N LEU A 11 9.70 -2.98 4.30
CA LEU A 11 8.95 -1.82 4.81
C LEU A 11 7.95 -1.37 3.75
N LEU A 12 6.69 -1.24 4.14
CA LEU A 12 5.65 -0.67 3.31
C LEU A 12 5.19 0.66 3.91
N VAL A 13 4.92 1.65 3.05
CA VAL A 13 4.43 2.98 3.45
C VAL A 13 3.16 3.26 2.68
N HIS A 14 2.04 3.29 3.40
CA HIS A 14 0.71 3.53 2.86
C HIS A 14 0.03 4.73 3.53
N ALA A 15 -0.94 5.34 2.85
CA ALA A 15 -1.61 6.56 3.31
C ALA A 15 -2.66 6.26 4.38
N HIS A 16 -3.55 5.30 4.12
CA HIS A 16 -4.73 5.01 4.94
C HIS A 16 -4.80 3.53 5.33
N PRO A 17 -5.53 3.19 6.41
CA PRO A 17 -5.91 1.81 6.68
C PRO A 17 -6.81 1.28 5.55
N ASP A 18 -6.41 0.24 4.85
CA ASP A 18 -6.96 -0.51 3.73
C ASP A 18 -6.03 -0.53 2.49
N ASP A 19 -5.31 0.53 2.20
CA ASP A 19 -4.40 0.64 1.06
C ASP A 19 -3.38 -0.51 1.02
N GLU A 20 -2.84 -0.88 2.18
CA GLU A 20 -1.86 -1.96 2.31
C GLU A 20 -2.46 -3.29 1.88
N THR A 21 -3.72 -3.53 2.22
CA THR A 21 -4.43 -4.75 1.88
C THR A 21 -4.78 -4.78 0.40
N ILE A 22 -5.30 -3.68 -0.15
CA ILE A 22 -5.70 -3.56 -1.55
C ILE A 22 -4.51 -3.76 -2.49
N GLY A 23 -3.44 -2.99 -2.27
CA GLY A 23 -2.30 -2.91 -3.18
C GLY A 23 -1.22 -3.96 -2.97
N THR A 24 -1.03 -4.44 -1.73
CA THR A 24 0.15 -5.20 -1.31
C THR A 24 -0.12 -6.33 -0.32
N GLY A 25 -1.39 -6.62 -0.02
CA GLY A 25 -1.78 -7.56 1.03
C GLY A 25 -1.30 -8.99 0.79
N ALA A 26 -1.38 -9.48 -0.44
CA ALA A 26 -0.91 -10.82 -0.76
C ALA A 26 0.63 -10.93 -0.66
N THR A 27 1.36 -9.90 -1.08
CA THR A 27 2.81 -9.78 -0.92
C THR A 27 3.19 -9.75 0.56
N MET A 28 2.51 -8.94 1.38
CA MET A 28 2.76 -8.90 2.83
C MET A 28 2.56 -10.27 3.46
N ALA A 29 1.44 -10.92 3.18
CA ALA A 29 1.13 -12.25 3.70
C ALA A 29 2.16 -13.32 3.27
N LYS A 30 2.60 -13.27 2.01
CA LYS A 30 3.64 -14.16 1.48
C LYS A 30 4.96 -14.00 2.25
N TYR A 31 5.50 -12.77 2.29
CA TYR A 31 6.80 -12.54 2.93
C TYR A 31 6.76 -12.76 4.44
N ALA A 32 5.66 -12.41 5.12
CA ALA A 32 5.49 -12.71 6.54
C ALA A 32 5.48 -14.22 6.79
N HIS A 33 4.78 -15.00 5.95
CA HIS A 33 4.75 -16.47 6.06
C HIS A 33 6.12 -17.10 5.76
N GLU A 34 6.88 -16.56 4.84
CA GLU A 34 8.24 -16.99 4.49
C GLU A 34 9.29 -16.58 5.54
N GLY A 35 8.87 -15.90 6.62
CA GLY A 35 9.72 -15.54 7.75
C GLY A 35 10.46 -14.21 7.60
N ALA A 36 10.14 -13.39 6.60
CA ALA A 36 10.64 -12.03 6.52
C ALA A 36 10.02 -11.15 7.62
N HIS A 37 10.77 -10.17 8.10
CA HIS A 37 10.23 -9.12 8.95
C HIS A 37 9.51 -8.09 8.08
N VAL A 38 8.18 -8.06 8.14
CA VAL A 38 7.34 -7.12 7.40
C VAL A 38 6.88 -6.02 8.35
N THR A 39 7.23 -4.77 8.03
CA THR A 39 6.79 -3.58 8.76
C THR A 39 5.87 -2.75 7.87
N LEU A 40 4.71 -2.39 8.37
CA LEU A 40 3.80 -1.44 7.76
C LEU A 40 3.89 -0.10 8.47
N VAL A 41 3.95 0.99 7.71
CA VAL A 41 3.72 2.37 8.20
C VAL A 41 2.51 2.92 7.47
N THR A 42 1.47 3.27 8.22
CA THR A 42 0.27 3.96 7.72
C THR A 42 0.35 5.42 8.14
N CYS A 43 0.13 6.34 7.21
CA CYS A 43 0.42 7.76 7.44
C CYS A 43 -0.67 8.47 8.24
N THR A 44 -1.96 8.18 7.98
CA THR A 44 -3.13 8.77 8.64
C THR A 44 -4.04 7.67 9.18
N LEU A 45 -5.13 8.05 9.82
CA LEU A 45 -6.15 7.09 10.26
C LEU A 45 -7.33 6.96 9.27
N GLY A 46 -7.28 7.71 8.16
CA GLY A 46 -8.34 7.69 7.14
C GLY A 46 -9.66 8.27 7.64
N GLU A 47 -9.61 9.38 8.35
CA GLU A 47 -10.74 9.99 9.04
C GLU A 47 -11.84 10.49 8.09
N GLU A 48 -11.46 10.86 6.84
CA GLU A 48 -12.37 11.39 5.82
C GLU A 48 -12.89 10.31 4.85
N GLY A 49 -12.63 9.04 5.13
CA GLY A 49 -13.06 7.92 4.29
C GLY A 49 -14.58 7.82 4.15
N GLU A 50 -15.06 7.47 2.95
CA GLU A 50 -16.46 7.16 2.72
C GLU A 50 -16.86 5.84 3.38
N ILE A 51 -17.88 5.87 4.22
CA ILE A 51 -18.37 4.68 4.94
C ILE A 51 -19.37 3.93 4.07
N VAL A 52 -19.02 2.71 3.65
CA VAL A 52 -19.86 1.89 2.76
C VAL A 52 -20.98 1.12 3.49
N VAL A 53 -20.98 1.11 4.82
CA VAL A 53 -21.95 0.37 5.66
C VAL A 53 -22.74 1.33 6.54
N ASP A 54 -24.05 1.41 6.33
CA ASP A 54 -24.97 2.32 7.05
C ASP A 54 -24.88 2.21 8.58
N GLU A 55 -24.66 1.02 9.11
CA GLU A 55 -24.50 0.77 10.55
C GLU A 55 -23.37 1.62 11.18
N HIS A 56 -22.31 1.86 10.42
CA HIS A 56 -21.13 2.62 10.83
C HIS A 56 -21.19 4.10 10.45
N ALA A 57 -22.24 4.55 9.76
CA ALA A 57 -22.34 5.93 9.27
C ALA A 57 -22.25 7.00 10.38
N HIS A 58 -22.49 6.64 11.63
CA HIS A 58 -22.35 7.55 12.78
C HIS A 58 -20.89 7.91 13.10
N HIS A 59 -19.90 7.16 12.59
CA HIS A 59 -18.46 7.46 12.78
C HIS A 59 -17.94 8.56 11.87
N ALA A 60 -18.67 8.96 10.82
CA ALA A 60 -18.23 9.92 9.81
C ALA A 60 -17.69 11.23 10.42
N ALA A 61 -16.75 11.88 9.72
CA ALA A 61 -16.08 13.09 10.16
C ALA A 61 -17.07 14.24 10.43
N ASP A 62 -18.13 14.37 9.62
CA ASP A 62 -19.20 15.37 9.78
C ASP A 62 -20.22 15.03 10.88
N ARG A 63 -20.04 13.91 11.60
CA ARG A 63 -20.92 13.43 12.68
C ARG A 63 -20.16 13.33 14.01
N ASN A 64 -19.68 12.14 14.36
CA ASN A 64 -18.96 11.93 15.63
C ASN A 64 -17.44 12.05 15.49
N ASP A 65 -16.91 12.09 14.28
CA ASP A 65 -15.46 12.13 13.98
C ASP A 65 -14.67 11.03 14.73
N THR A 66 -15.18 9.81 14.63
CA THR A 66 -14.58 8.63 15.29
C THR A 66 -14.17 7.54 14.31
N LEU A 67 -14.27 7.82 12.99
CA LEU A 67 -13.93 6.84 11.94
C LEU A 67 -12.46 6.42 12.04
N GLY A 68 -11.54 7.35 12.21
CA GLY A 68 -10.12 7.03 12.29
C GLY A 68 -9.79 6.06 13.45
N GLN A 69 -10.44 6.22 14.61
CA GLN A 69 -10.27 5.31 15.73
C GLN A 69 -10.83 3.90 15.43
N HIS A 70 -11.94 3.85 14.70
CA HIS A 70 -12.55 2.59 14.27
C HIS A 70 -11.65 1.89 13.26
N ARG A 71 -11.17 2.61 12.22
CA ARG A 71 -10.27 2.09 11.18
C ARG A 71 -8.91 1.62 11.75
N ALA A 72 -8.44 2.21 12.84
CA ALA A 72 -7.25 1.69 13.53
C ALA A 72 -7.47 0.27 14.08
N THR A 73 -8.70 -0.07 14.49
CA THR A 73 -9.06 -1.43 14.92
C THR A 73 -9.16 -2.36 13.72
N GLU A 74 -9.79 -1.92 12.64
CA GLU A 74 -9.88 -2.67 11.38
C GLU A 74 -8.48 -2.98 10.83
N LEU A 75 -7.56 -2.01 10.85
CA LEU A 75 -6.16 -2.20 10.47
C LEU A 75 -5.48 -3.27 11.32
N ALA A 76 -5.68 -3.24 12.64
CA ALA A 76 -5.08 -4.25 13.53
C ALA A 76 -5.59 -5.67 13.20
N ASP A 77 -6.88 -5.82 12.92
CA ASP A 77 -7.48 -7.09 12.52
C ASP A 77 -6.99 -7.55 11.14
N ALA A 78 -6.84 -6.63 10.19
CA ALA A 78 -6.25 -6.89 8.87
C ALA A 78 -4.80 -7.39 9.00
N MET A 79 -3.99 -6.77 9.87
CA MET A 79 -2.60 -7.21 10.12
C MET A 79 -2.55 -8.62 10.72
N VAL A 80 -3.48 -8.97 11.60
CA VAL A 80 -3.61 -10.35 12.10
C VAL A 80 -3.91 -11.33 10.97
N ALA A 81 -4.83 -11.00 10.07
CA ALA A 81 -5.17 -11.84 8.93
C ALA A 81 -3.97 -12.04 7.98
N LEU A 82 -3.20 -10.99 7.70
CA LEU A 82 -1.99 -11.04 6.87
C LEU A 82 -0.79 -11.71 7.58
N GLY A 83 -0.85 -11.85 8.91
CA GLY A 83 0.27 -12.39 9.70
C GLY A 83 1.40 -11.38 9.90
N VAL A 84 1.10 -10.08 9.81
CA VAL A 84 2.05 -8.98 10.04
C VAL A 84 1.93 -8.52 11.50
N THR A 85 3.06 -8.46 12.19
CA THR A 85 3.10 -8.13 13.62
C THR A 85 3.69 -6.76 13.93
N ASP A 86 4.36 -6.12 12.96
CA ASP A 86 4.92 -4.77 13.10
C ASP A 86 4.16 -3.81 12.18
N HIS A 87 3.16 -3.12 12.74
CA HIS A 87 2.46 -2.03 12.06
C HIS A 87 2.48 -0.77 12.93
N ARG A 88 2.69 0.36 12.29
CA ARG A 88 2.95 1.65 12.94
C ARG A 88 2.18 2.76 12.25
N LEU A 89 1.81 3.77 13.01
CA LEU A 89 1.32 5.04 12.46
C LEU A 89 2.48 6.04 12.36
N LEU A 90 2.58 6.77 11.27
CA LEU A 90 3.68 7.71 11.01
C LEU A 90 3.80 8.75 12.14
N GLY A 91 4.93 8.78 12.80
CA GLY A 91 5.19 9.58 14.00
C GLY A 91 4.43 9.06 15.24
N HIS A 92 3.13 9.12 15.25
CA HIS A 92 2.21 8.54 16.24
C HIS A 92 0.77 8.61 15.75
N ALA A 93 -0.14 7.87 16.38
CA ALA A 93 -1.57 7.90 16.05
C ALA A 93 -2.14 9.33 16.05
N GLY A 94 -2.80 9.71 14.97
CA GLY A 94 -3.46 11.01 14.83
C GLY A 94 -2.51 12.21 14.69
N LYS A 95 -1.21 11.98 14.44
CA LYS A 95 -0.27 13.09 14.15
C LYS A 95 -0.62 13.80 12.86
N TYR A 96 -1.02 13.05 11.86
CA TYR A 96 -1.44 13.52 10.55
C TYR A 96 -2.87 13.07 10.31
N ARG A 97 -3.75 14.03 9.99
CA ARG A 97 -5.14 13.76 9.67
C ARG A 97 -5.27 13.47 8.17
N ASP A 98 -6.21 12.62 7.81
CA ASP A 98 -6.63 12.40 6.43
C ASP A 98 -7.01 13.73 5.76
N SER A 99 -6.54 13.92 4.55
CA SER A 99 -6.73 15.17 3.80
C SER A 99 -7.98 15.18 2.92
N GLY A 100 -8.71 14.08 2.87
CA GLY A 100 -9.80 13.89 1.91
C GLY A 100 -9.32 13.88 0.45
N MET A 101 -10.26 13.74 -0.48
CA MET A 101 -9.96 13.77 -1.91
C MET A 101 -9.43 15.13 -2.37
N MET A 102 -8.64 15.14 -3.44
CA MET A 102 -8.08 16.36 -4.00
C MET A 102 -9.17 17.38 -4.34
N GLY A 103 -9.04 18.59 -3.79
CA GLY A 103 -9.96 19.70 -4.00
C GLY A 103 -11.08 19.81 -2.97
N THR A 104 -11.15 18.93 -1.95
CA THR A 104 -12.07 19.09 -0.82
C THR A 104 -11.55 20.13 0.17
N PRO A 105 -12.41 20.72 1.03
CA PRO A 105 -12.01 21.67 2.06
C PRO A 105 -10.96 21.11 3.04
N ASP A 106 -10.96 19.80 3.27
CA ASP A 106 -10.09 19.11 4.22
C ASP A 106 -8.61 19.21 3.80
N ASN A 107 -8.35 19.45 2.51
CA ASN A 107 -6.99 19.73 2.03
C ASN A 107 -6.38 21.00 2.66
N ASP A 108 -7.21 21.94 3.13
CA ASP A 108 -6.78 23.18 3.76
C ASP A 108 -6.71 23.11 5.29
N ASP A 109 -7.11 21.98 5.90
CA ASP A 109 -6.95 21.75 7.34
C ASP A 109 -5.45 21.77 7.69
N PRO A 110 -5.01 22.61 8.67
CA PRO A 110 -3.63 22.62 9.13
C PRO A 110 -3.12 21.26 9.67
N ALA A 111 -4.02 20.40 10.15
CA ALA A 111 -3.69 19.07 10.64
C ALA A 111 -3.60 18.01 9.53
N SER A 112 -4.06 18.32 8.31
CA SER A 112 -4.08 17.36 7.21
C SER A 112 -2.67 16.95 6.82
N PHE A 113 -2.51 15.69 6.41
CA PHE A 113 -1.22 15.14 5.98
C PHE A 113 -0.68 15.87 4.72
N TRP A 114 -1.58 16.31 3.85
CA TRP A 114 -1.22 17.12 2.68
C TRP A 114 -0.52 18.43 3.03
N ARG A 115 -0.88 19.05 4.19
CA ARG A 115 -0.28 20.31 4.67
C ARG A 115 0.95 20.09 5.55
N ALA A 116 1.24 18.86 5.92
CA ALA A 116 2.37 18.54 6.78
C ALA A 116 3.70 19.04 6.18
N ASP A 117 4.59 19.55 7.02
CA ASP A 117 5.96 19.83 6.61
C ASP A 117 6.64 18.53 6.15
N LEU A 118 7.01 18.48 4.88
CA LEU A 118 7.54 17.28 4.25
C LEU A 118 8.83 16.80 4.94
N LEU A 119 9.69 17.73 5.39
CA LEU A 119 10.93 17.36 6.04
C LEU A 119 10.69 16.76 7.43
N ALA A 120 9.71 17.29 8.16
CA ALA A 120 9.30 16.74 9.46
C ALA A 120 8.67 15.36 9.30
N ALA A 121 7.76 15.18 8.35
CA ALA A 121 7.13 13.90 8.08
C ALA A 121 8.15 12.85 7.58
N ALA A 122 9.08 13.24 6.70
CA ALA A 122 10.17 12.37 6.29
C ALA A 122 11.09 12.00 7.46
N ALA A 123 11.34 12.89 8.42
CA ALA A 123 12.13 12.58 9.61
C ALA A 123 11.47 11.54 10.51
N ASP A 124 10.12 11.53 10.62
CA ASP A 124 9.39 10.48 11.32
C ASP A 124 9.63 9.10 10.66
N LEU A 125 9.61 9.06 9.33
CA LEU A 125 9.89 7.82 8.60
C LEU A 125 11.37 7.42 8.69
N VAL A 126 12.31 8.37 8.71
CA VAL A 126 13.75 8.10 8.92
C VAL A 126 13.99 7.36 10.22
N ALA A 127 13.29 7.72 11.30
CA ALA A 127 13.39 7.00 12.57
C ALA A 127 13.03 5.52 12.39
N VAL A 128 11.93 5.23 11.70
CA VAL A 128 11.49 3.85 11.40
C VAL A 128 12.50 3.12 10.51
N ILE A 129 12.95 3.75 9.41
CA ILE A 129 13.91 3.13 8.48
C ILE A 129 15.22 2.77 9.21
N ARG A 130 15.73 3.64 10.07
CA ARG A 130 16.99 3.40 10.80
C ARG A 130 16.86 2.37 11.91
N GLU A 131 15.68 2.25 12.49
CA GLU A 131 15.37 1.21 13.48
C GLU A 131 15.20 -0.16 12.80
N VAL A 132 14.29 -0.26 11.83
CA VAL A 132 13.94 -1.51 11.12
C VAL A 132 15.05 -1.99 10.21
N ARG A 133 15.78 -1.06 9.59
CA ARG A 133 16.85 -1.32 8.59
C ARG A 133 16.36 -2.18 7.42
N PRO A 134 15.29 -1.79 6.72
CA PRO A 134 14.74 -2.58 5.63
C PRO A 134 15.68 -2.60 4.42
N GLN A 135 15.80 -3.74 3.76
CA GLN A 135 16.48 -3.82 2.46
C GLN A 135 15.55 -3.36 1.33
N VAL A 136 14.24 -3.54 1.48
CA VAL A 136 13.22 -3.22 0.49
C VAL A 136 12.20 -2.28 1.10
N LEU A 137 11.82 -1.24 0.34
CA LEU A 137 10.71 -0.35 0.66
C LEU A 137 9.70 -0.34 -0.49
N VAL A 138 8.42 -0.39 -0.17
CA VAL A 138 7.30 -0.30 -1.11
C VAL A 138 6.42 0.89 -0.77
N THR A 139 5.99 1.65 -1.78
CA THR A 139 5.03 2.77 -1.65
C THR A 139 4.30 2.99 -2.98
N TYR A 140 3.55 4.08 -3.11
CA TYR A 140 2.88 4.49 -4.35
C TYR A 140 3.86 5.11 -5.37
N ASP A 141 3.38 5.31 -6.59
CA ASP A 141 4.04 6.17 -7.58
C ASP A 141 3.92 7.67 -7.21
N ASP A 142 4.51 8.53 -8.03
CA ASP A 142 4.56 9.98 -7.79
C ASP A 142 3.20 10.69 -7.94
N PHE A 143 2.23 10.04 -8.57
CA PHE A 143 0.85 10.49 -8.66
C PHE A 143 -0.06 9.90 -7.55
N GLY A 144 0.47 8.99 -6.71
CA GLY A 144 -0.30 8.31 -5.67
C GLY A 144 -1.36 7.37 -6.24
N GLY A 145 -1.07 6.78 -7.40
CA GLY A 145 -1.99 5.91 -8.14
C GLY A 145 -3.10 6.68 -8.83
N TYR A 146 -4.01 7.29 -8.09
CA TYR A 146 -5.19 7.99 -8.65
C TYR A 146 -5.32 9.46 -8.24
N GLY A 147 -4.28 10.04 -7.65
CA GLY A 147 -4.23 11.47 -7.35
C GLY A 147 -4.77 11.87 -5.97
N HIS A 148 -4.93 10.94 -5.04
CA HIS A 148 -5.24 11.28 -3.66
C HIS A 148 -4.10 12.08 -3.02
N PRO A 149 -4.35 13.21 -2.34
CA PRO A 149 -3.30 14.04 -1.74
C PRO A 149 -2.39 13.26 -0.80
N ASP A 150 -2.96 12.40 0.04
CA ASP A 150 -2.20 11.64 1.03
C ASP A 150 -1.36 10.53 0.41
N HIS A 151 -1.80 9.93 -0.70
CA HIS A 151 -0.99 8.96 -1.45
C HIS A 151 0.23 9.65 -2.08
N ILE A 152 0.02 10.84 -2.66
CA ILE A 152 1.12 11.67 -3.20
C ILE A 152 2.08 12.06 -2.08
N GLN A 153 1.55 12.43 -0.92
CA GLN A 153 2.37 12.84 0.23
C GLN A 153 3.11 11.63 0.85
N ALA A 154 2.46 10.47 0.96
CA ALA A 154 3.09 9.23 1.41
C ALA A 154 4.24 8.82 0.48
N HIS A 155 4.04 8.91 -0.85
CA HIS A 155 5.12 8.75 -1.83
C HIS A 155 6.29 9.70 -1.54
N ARG A 156 6.02 11.01 -1.39
CA ARG A 156 7.06 12.02 -1.12
C ARG A 156 7.82 11.71 0.17
N VAL A 157 7.11 11.40 1.24
CA VAL A 157 7.68 11.04 2.54
C VAL A 157 8.55 9.79 2.42
N ALA A 158 8.09 8.76 1.72
CA ALA A 158 8.84 7.53 1.50
C ALA A 158 10.13 7.76 0.70
N MET A 159 10.06 8.50 -0.41
CA MET A 159 11.22 8.78 -1.26
C MET A 159 12.24 9.67 -0.54
N TYR A 160 11.81 10.77 0.09
CA TYR A 160 12.69 11.64 0.87
C TYR A 160 13.24 10.94 2.11
N GLY A 161 12.39 10.23 2.85
CA GLY A 161 12.78 9.46 4.04
C GLY A 161 13.89 8.45 3.72
N THR A 162 13.77 7.74 2.60
CA THR A 162 14.78 6.79 2.13
C THR A 162 16.14 7.46 1.85
N MET A 163 16.13 8.62 1.17
CA MET A 163 17.37 9.37 0.89
C MET A 163 17.99 9.94 2.15
N LEU A 164 17.17 10.51 3.03
CA LEU A 164 17.62 11.11 4.28
C LEU A 164 18.12 10.08 5.30
N ALA A 165 17.50 8.88 5.34
CA ALA A 165 17.93 7.79 6.20
C ALA A 165 19.35 7.32 5.88
N ALA A 166 19.77 7.38 4.60
CA ALA A 166 21.11 7.03 4.15
C ALA A 166 22.17 8.10 4.46
N ALA A 167 21.76 9.34 4.80
CA ALA A 167 22.66 10.44 5.07
C ALA A 167 23.12 10.46 6.55
N PRO A 168 24.39 10.18 6.88
CA PRO A 168 24.86 10.15 8.28
C PRO A 168 24.74 11.49 9.00
N SER A 169 24.77 12.61 8.25
CA SER A 169 24.66 13.95 8.81
C SER A 169 23.23 14.40 9.12
N PHE A 170 22.23 13.72 8.55
CA PHE A 170 20.84 14.04 8.81
C PHE A 170 20.37 13.40 10.12
N ARG A 171 19.93 14.20 11.08
CA ARG A 171 19.31 13.74 12.33
C ARG A 171 20.02 12.50 12.93
N PRO A 172 21.29 12.60 13.34
CA PRO A 172 22.03 11.48 13.93
C PRO A 172 21.42 10.97 15.25
N ASP A 173 20.57 11.78 15.88
CA ASP A 173 19.76 11.43 17.05
C ASP A 173 18.69 10.35 16.75
N LEU A 174 18.30 10.17 15.49
CA LEU A 174 17.35 9.13 15.04
C LEU A 174 18.01 7.77 14.74
N GLY A 175 19.28 7.57 15.09
CA GLY A 175 20.00 6.31 14.89
C GLY A 175 21.01 6.33 13.75
N ALA A 176 21.71 5.21 13.57
CA ALA A 176 22.74 5.07 12.53
C ALA A 176 22.13 5.10 11.13
N ALA A 177 22.83 5.75 10.19
CA ALA A 177 22.39 5.81 8.80
C ALA A 177 22.16 4.41 8.21
N TRP A 178 21.10 4.31 7.42
CA TRP A 178 20.72 3.08 6.73
C TRP A 178 20.36 3.37 5.27
N ASP A 179 20.93 2.62 4.35
CA ASP A 179 20.66 2.72 2.92
C ASP A 179 19.75 1.58 2.48
N VAL A 180 18.53 1.91 2.05
CA VAL A 180 17.55 0.95 1.52
C VAL A 180 18.01 0.51 0.14
N ALA A 181 18.22 -0.78 -0.06
CA ALA A 181 18.82 -1.31 -1.29
C ALA A 181 17.87 -1.21 -2.50
N LYS A 182 16.57 -1.46 -2.29
CA LYS A 182 15.57 -1.40 -3.34
C LYS A 182 14.32 -0.62 -2.90
N VAL A 183 13.82 0.22 -3.81
CA VAL A 183 12.54 0.91 -3.63
C VAL A 183 11.64 0.56 -4.80
N TYR A 184 10.40 0.17 -4.48
CA TYR A 184 9.37 -0.17 -5.44
C TYR A 184 8.15 0.73 -5.28
N TRP A 185 7.50 1.01 -6.38
CA TRP A 185 6.14 1.54 -6.41
C TRP A 185 5.17 0.42 -6.74
N SER A 186 4.05 0.34 -6.03
CA SER A 186 2.94 -0.53 -6.43
C SER A 186 2.42 -0.11 -7.80
N ALA A 187 2.02 -1.07 -8.62
CA ALA A 187 1.63 -0.82 -9.99
C ALA A 187 0.46 -1.74 -10.40
N PHE A 188 -0.41 -1.23 -11.26
CA PHE A 188 -1.48 -2.00 -11.87
C PHE A 188 -1.29 -1.99 -13.39
N PRO A 189 -0.74 -3.07 -13.99
CA PRO A 189 -0.51 -3.13 -15.44
C PRO A 189 -1.82 -2.94 -16.21
N ARG A 190 -1.80 -2.13 -17.26
CA ARG A 190 -2.99 -1.86 -18.08
C ARG A 190 -3.58 -3.12 -18.69
N SER A 191 -2.74 -4.05 -19.12
CA SER A 191 -3.19 -5.35 -19.63
C SER A 191 -3.92 -6.18 -18.57
N PHE A 192 -3.46 -6.15 -17.32
CA PHE A 192 -4.10 -6.84 -16.20
C PHE A 192 -5.48 -6.24 -15.87
N ILE A 193 -5.56 -4.91 -15.80
CA ILE A 193 -6.83 -4.19 -15.59
C ILE A 193 -7.82 -4.50 -16.71
N ARG A 194 -7.36 -4.46 -17.97
CA ARG A 194 -8.18 -4.79 -19.15
C ARG A 194 -8.75 -6.21 -19.07
N ALA A 195 -7.91 -7.19 -18.75
CA ALA A 195 -8.33 -8.57 -18.60
C ALA A 195 -9.36 -8.73 -17.46
N GLY A 196 -9.17 -8.01 -16.35
CA GLY A 196 -10.13 -7.99 -15.24
C GLY A 196 -11.50 -7.44 -15.66
N ILE A 197 -11.54 -6.29 -16.33
CA ILE A 197 -12.79 -5.68 -16.82
C ILE A 197 -13.49 -6.60 -17.84
N GLU A 198 -12.74 -7.20 -18.77
CA GLU A 198 -13.29 -8.15 -19.75
C GLU A 198 -13.90 -9.37 -19.07
N ALA A 199 -13.25 -9.90 -18.04
CA ALA A 199 -13.77 -11.04 -17.30
C ALA A 199 -15.04 -10.70 -16.49
N MET A 200 -15.10 -9.50 -15.88
CA MET A 200 -16.31 -9.00 -15.24
C MET A 200 -17.48 -8.92 -16.23
N ARG A 201 -17.26 -8.34 -17.40
CA ARG A 201 -18.25 -8.26 -18.47
C ARG A 201 -18.73 -9.64 -18.93
N ALA A 202 -17.80 -10.59 -19.08
CA ALA A 202 -18.10 -11.96 -19.45
C ALA A 202 -18.94 -12.68 -18.38
N ALA A 203 -18.72 -12.36 -17.11
CA ALA A 203 -19.52 -12.84 -15.97
C ALA A 203 -20.90 -12.19 -15.86
N GLY A 204 -21.20 -11.19 -16.69
CA GLY A 204 -22.49 -10.46 -16.66
C GLY A 204 -22.53 -9.34 -15.62
N ASP A 205 -21.38 -8.94 -15.07
CA ASP A 205 -21.28 -7.82 -14.16
C ASP A 205 -21.54 -6.50 -14.93
N SER A 206 -22.41 -5.68 -14.38
CA SER A 206 -22.77 -4.36 -14.91
C SER A 206 -22.41 -3.23 -13.92
N SER A 207 -21.55 -3.50 -12.92
CA SER A 207 -21.07 -2.50 -11.98
C SER A 207 -20.30 -1.37 -12.70
N GLY A 208 -20.14 -0.24 -12.00
CA GLY A 208 -19.45 0.93 -12.56
C GLY A 208 -18.09 0.58 -13.15
N PHE A 209 -17.31 -0.26 -12.46
CA PHE A 209 -15.97 -0.66 -12.91
C PHE A 209 -16.00 -1.51 -14.20
N ALA A 210 -16.95 -2.43 -14.34
CA ALA A 210 -17.13 -3.23 -15.54
C ALA A 210 -17.52 -2.38 -16.77
N THR A 211 -18.09 -1.20 -16.56
CA THR A 211 -18.49 -0.28 -17.64
C THR A 211 -17.38 0.71 -18.05
N MET A 212 -16.33 0.87 -17.25
CA MET A 212 -15.23 1.80 -17.52
C MET A 212 -14.41 1.36 -18.73
N ASP A 213 -13.89 2.33 -19.50
CA ASP A 213 -12.89 2.04 -20.51
C ASP A 213 -11.55 1.71 -19.80
N PRO A 214 -10.93 0.55 -20.09
CA PRO A 214 -9.63 0.22 -19.50
C PRO A 214 -8.54 1.24 -19.77
N ASP A 215 -8.63 1.99 -20.84
CA ASP A 215 -7.65 3.01 -21.22
C ASP A 215 -7.82 4.32 -20.42
N ASP A 216 -9.00 4.54 -19.81
CA ASP A 216 -9.31 5.71 -19.00
C ASP A 216 -9.07 5.46 -17.48
N ILE A 217 -8.59 4.29 -17.08
CA ILE A 217 -8.33 3.99 -15.67
C ILE A 217 -7.11 4.76 -15.18
N PRO A 218 -7.25 5.71 -14.23
CA PRO A 218 -6.18 6.64 -13.86
C PRO A 218 -4.99 5.99 -13.16
N PHE A 219 -5.21 4.86 -12.47
CA PHE A 219 -4.16 4.13 -11.76
C PHE A 219 -3.51 3.02 -12.58
N ALA A 220 -3.95 2.80 -13.82
CA ALA A 220 -3.34 1.82 -14.71
C ALA A 220 -2.04 2.38 -15.30
N VAL A 221 -0.98 1.58 -15.22
CA VAL A 221 0.33 1.93 -15.78
C VAL A 221 0.63 1.09 -17.03
N ASP A 222 1.47 1.62 -17.90
CA ASP A 222 1.92 0.87 -19.07
C ASP A 222 2.73 -0.36 -18.65
N ASP A 223 2.49 -1.50 -19.29
CA ASP A 223 3.06 -2.79 -18.91
C ASP A 223 4.59 -2.80 -18.89
N GLU A 224 5.22 -2.00 -19.76
CA GLU A 224 6.69 -1.85 -19.87
C GLU A 224 7.32 -1.19 -18.62
N LEU A 225 6.52 -0.48 -17.82
CA LEU A 225 6.97 0.12 -16.57
C LEU A 225 6.98 -0.87 -15.40
N VAL A 226 6.30 -2.00 -15.56
CA VAL A 226 6.20 -3.04 -14.54
C VAL A 226 7.43 -3.93 -14.61
N SER A 227 8.29 -3.82 -13.61
CA SER A 227 9.56 -4.54 -13.54
C SER A 227 9.49 -5.83 -12.73
N THR A 228 8.47 -5.98 -11.88
CA THR A 228 8.42 -7.04 -10.89
C THR A 228 6.99 -7.53 -10.70
N VAL A 229 6.83 -8.83 -10.58
CA VAL A 229 5.56 -9.49 -10.24
C VAL A 229 5.79 -10.39 -9.03
N VAL A 230 4.90 -10.30 -8.05
CA VAL A 230 4.90 -11.21 -6.90
C VAL A 230 3.71 -12.16 -7.03
N HIS A 231 4.02 -13.43 -7.24
CA HIS A 231 3.05 -14.51 -7.25
C HIS A 231 2.75 -14.92 -5.80
N ALA A 232 1.60 -14.51 -5.30
CA ALA A 232 1.16 -14.73 -3.93
C ALA A 232 -0.24 -15.39 -3.87
N GLU A 233 -0.65 -16.09 -4.94
CA GLU A 233 -1.94 -16.78 -5.04
C GLU A 233 -2.21 -17.73 -3.86
N PRO A 234 -1.21 -18.43 -3.28
CA PRO A 234 -1.44 -19.29 -2.10
C PRO A 234 -1.88 -18.50 -0.85
N TYR A 235 -1.69 -17.18 -0.84
CA TYR A 235 -2.04 -16.30 0.28
C TYR A 235 -3.29 -15.47 0.02
N PHE A 236 -3.98 -15.74 -1.06
CA PHE A 236 -5.20 -15.07 -1.49
C PHE A 236 -6.25 -14.96 -0.37
N GLU A 237 -6.55 -16.06 0.32
CA GLU A 237 -7.55 -16.06 1.40
C GLU A 237 -7.16 -15.13 2.55
N ARG A 238 -5.88 -15.00 2.87
CA ARG A 238 -5.41 -14.06 3.90
C ARG A 238 -5.66 -12.61 3.48
N LYS A 239 -5.42 -12.29 2.21
CA LYS A 239 -5.74 -10.97 1.67
C LYS A 239 -7.25 -10.71 1.70
N MET A 240 -8.07 -11.69 1.36
CA MET A 240 -9.53 -11.55 1.43
C MET A 240 -10.03 -11.37 2.86
N ASP A 241 -9.45 -12.05 3.84
CA ASP A 241 -9.78 -11.88 5.25
C ASP A 241 -9.38 -10.48 5.74
N ALA A 242 -8.23 -9.96 5.31
CA ALA A 242 -7.81 -8.60 5.60
C ALA A 242 -8.74 -7.55 4.95
N MET A 243 -9.17 -7.77 3.71
CA MET A 243 -10.19 -6.91 3.08
C MET A 243 -11.49 -6.89 3.86
N ARG A 244 -11.96 -8.04 4.36
CA ARG A 244 -13.17 -8.13 5.21
C ARG A 244 -13.01 -7.42 6.54
N ALA A 245 -11.78 -7.32 7.06
CA ALA A 245 -11.50 -6.59 8.29
C ALA A 245 -11.70 -5.07 8.12
N HIS A 246 -11.46 -4.52 6.92
CA HIS A 246 -11.73 -3.12 6.59
C HIS A 246 -13.21 -2.87 6.22
N ALA A 247 -14.12 -3.36 7.04
CA ALA A 247 -15.54 -3.44 6.75
C ALA A 247 -16.21 -2.07 6.51
N THR A 248 -15.69 -0.99 7.11
CA THR A 248 -16.24 0.36 6.88
C THR A 248 -15.91 0.90 5.49
N GLN A 249 -14.86 0.38 4.82
CA GLN A 249 -14.32 0.91 3.58
C GLN A 249 -14.45 -0.04 2.38
N ILE A 250 -14.47 -1.34 2.62
CA ILE A 250 -14.41 -2.36 1.57
C ILE A 250 -15.63 -3.29 1.67
N SER A 251 -16.37 -3.43 0.55
CA SER A 251 -17.27 -4.55 0.32
C SER A 251 -16.57 -5.56 -0.59
N VAL A 252 -16.42 -6.81 -0.13
CA VAL A 252 -15.89 -7.90 -0.96
C VAL A 252 -16.98 -8.60 -1.77
N GLU A 253 -18.24 -8.17 -1.64
CA GLU A 253 -19.39 -8.74 -2.33
C GLU A 253 -19.77 -7.94 -3.57
N ASP A 254 -19.34 -6.68 -3.64
CA ASP A 254 -19.70 -5.74 -4.69
C ASP A 254 -18.46 -5.08 -5.32
N GLY A 255 -18.64 -4.59 -6.56
CA GLY A 255 -17.66 -3.75 -7.24
C GLY A 255 -16.34 -4.44 -7.55
N PHE A 256 -15.27 -3.65 -7.53
CA PHE A 256 -13.92 -4.10 -7.90
C PHE A 256 -13.40 -5.26 -7.03
N PHE A 257 -13.69 -5.24 -5.74
CA PHE A 257 -13.17 -6.25 -4.81
C PHE A 257 -13.92 -7.60 -4.92
N ALA A 258 -15.11 -7.61 -5.50
CA ALA A 258 -15.84 -8.83 -5.84
C ALA A 258 -15.23 -9.62 -7.02
N LEU A 259 -14.22 -9.07 -7.70
CA LEU A 259 -13.47 -9.79 -8.75
C LEU A 259 -12.96 -11.15 -8.30
N SER A 260 -12.58 -11.27 -7.03
CA SER A 260 -12.16 -12.53 -6.43
C SER A 260 -13.21 -13.64 -6.55
N ASN A 261 -14.49 -13.28 -6.50
CA ASN A 261 -15.58 -14.25 -6.55
C ASN A 261 -15.71 -14.90 -7.93
N ASN A 262 -15.29 -14.21 -8.99
CA ASN A 262 -15.39 -14.66 -10.37
C ASN A 262 -14.05 -15.12 -10.97
N LEU A 263 -12.94 -14.49 -10.59
CA LEU A 263 -11.61 -14.72 -11.14
C LEU A 263 -10.67 -15.43 -10.15
N GLY A 264 -11.06 -15.51 -8.87
CA GLY A 264 -10.29 -16.20 -7.84
C GLY A 264 -8.93 -15.58 -7.55
N SER A 265 -8.02 -16.40 -7.06
CA SER A 265 -6.68 -15.97 -6.61
C SER A 265 -5.82 -15.30 -7.70
N GLN A 266 -6.08 -15.57 -8.97
CA GLN A 266 -5.33 -14.97 -10.08
C GLN A 266 -5.59 -13.47 -10.22
N ALA A 267 -6.78 -13.00 -9.81
CA ALA A 267 -7.13 -11.58 -9.90
C ALA A 267 -6.57 -10.73 -8.76
N ILE A 268 -6.43 -11.30 -7.58
CA ILE A 268 -6.11 -10.55 -6.35
C ILE A 268 -4.86 -11.08 -5.66
N GLY A 269 -4.45 -12.31 -5.96
CA GLY A 269 -3.25 -12.95 -5.41
C GLY A 269 -1.95 -12.66 -6.16
N VAL A 270 -2.00 -11.92 -7.28
CA VAL A 270 -0.82 -11.48 -8.04
C VAL A 270 -0.69 -9.98 -7.92
N GLU A 271 0.47 -9.52 -7.49
CA GLU A 271 0.73 -8.09 -7.27
C GLU A 271 1.95 -7.63 -8.05
N PHE A 272 1.88 -6.41 -8.58
CA PHE A 272 2.86 -5.89 -9.52
C PHE A 272 3.55 -4.65 -8.97
N TYR A 273 4.82 -4.48 -9.36
CA TYR A 273 5.66 -3.41 -8.86
C TYR A 273 6.55 -2.83 -9.96
N ARG A 274 6.89 -1.55 -9.78
CA ARG A 274 7.90 -0.85 -10.55
C ARG A 274 9.12 -0.60 -9.67
N LEU A 275 10.27 -1.18 -10.03
CA LEU A 275 11.54 -0.88 -9.37
C LEU A 275 12.00 0.53 -9.77
N VAL A 276 12.13 1.42 -8.79
CA VAL A 276 12.54 2.82 -9.02
C VAL A 276 13.91 3.15 -8.43
N ARG A 277 14.40 2.29 -7.54
CA ARG A 277 15.75 2.39 -6.99
C ARG A 277 16.31 0.99 -6.76
N GLY A 278 17.60 0.82 -7.05
CA GLY A 278 18.29 -0.46 -6.94
C GLY A 278 18.47 -1.15 -8.30
N ARG A 279 18.67 -2.45 -8.27
CA ARG A 279 18.82 -3.28 -9.48
C ARG A 279 17.95 -4.51 -9.36
N ALA A 280 17.26 -4.85 -10.44
CA ALA A 280 16.56 -6.11 -10.55
C ALA A 280 17.55 -7.28 -10.44
N GLY A 281 17.11 -8.37 -9.83
CA GLY A 281 17.90 -9.58 -9.63
C GLY A 281 17.08 -10.85 -9.85
N GLY A 282 17.73 -11.99 -9.67
CA GLY A 282 17.10 -13.28 -9.88
C GLY A 282 16.95 -13.63 -11.37
N GLU A 283 16.28 -14.77 -11.63
CA GLU A 283 15.89 -15.17 -12.97
C GLU A 283 14.54 -14.51 -13.31
N PRO A 284 14.43 -13.79 -14.44
CA PRO A 284 13.17 -13.17 -14.82
C PRO A 284 12.14 -14.21 -15.24
N ASP A 285 10.87 -13.85 -15.12
CA ASP A 285 9.76 -14.61 -15.69
C ASP A 285 9.73 -14.55 -17.24
N ALA A 286 8.70 -15.11 -17.84
CA ALA A 286 8.54 -15.13 -19.31
C ALA A 286 8.37 -13.73 -19.92
N ASP A 287 7.91 -12.76 -19.13
CA ASP A 287 7.73 -11.37 -19.52
C ASP A 287 8.95 -10.48 -19.20
N GLY A 288 10.02 -11.10 -18.67
CA GLY A 288 11.25 -10.40 -18.31
C GLY A 288 11.18 -9.69 -16.94
N ARG A 289 10.20 -10.01 -16.11
CA ARG A 289 9.96 -9.39 -14.81
C ARG A 289 10.65 -10.16 -13.70
N GLU A 290 11.19 -9.44 -12.73
CA GLU A 290 11.65 -10.01 -11.46
C GLU A 290 10.49 -10.61 -10.67
N THR A 291 10.71 -11.71 -9.95
CA THR A 291 9.65 -12.44 -9.22
C THR A 291 9.81 -12.42 -7.69
N ASP A 292 10.86 -11.77 -7.18
CA ASP A 292 11.14 -11.63 -5.75
C ASP A 292 11.71 -10.24 -5.46
N LEU A 293 11.05 -9.46 -4.60
CA LEU A 293 11.49 -8.11 -4.22
C LEU A 293 12.91 -8.09 -3.62
N PHE A 294 13.37 -9.20 -3.04
CA PHE A 294 14.70 -9.32 -2.44
C PHE A 294 15.75 -9.91 -3.39
N ALA A 295 15.39 -10.25 -4.62
CA ALA A 295 16.34 -10.86 -5.55
C ALA A 295 17.56 -9.94 -5.77
N GLY A 296 18.76 -10.50 -5.66
CA GLY A 296 20.02 -9.78 -5.90
C GLY A 296 20.55 -8.93 -4.74
N ILE A 297 19.95 -9.00 -3.55
CA ILE A 297 20.42 -8.31 -2.32
C ILE A 297 20.55 -9.28 -1.15
#